data_3ecfd816fbe8c371d80a902e4ff210bb
#
_entry.id   3ecfd816fbe8c371d80a902e4ff210bb
#
_cell.length_a   1.000
_cell.length_b   1.000
_cell.length_c   1.000
_cell.angle_alpha   90.00
_cell.angle_beta   90.00
_cell.angle_gamma   90.00
#
_symmetry.space_group_name_H-M   'P 1'
#
loop_
_entity.id
_entity.type
_entity.pdbx_description
1 polymer ?
#
loop_
_entity_poly.entity_id
_entity_poly.type
_entity_poly.pdbx_seq_one_letter_code
_entity_poly.pdbx_strand_id
1 'polypeptide(L)'
;MSVNVKDFGAIGDGIADDSPAIQKALDSGSTIVEIPEGNYRIVTTLKVSSFTRIEAAKNARIFSCGDTPKHQGDLLLTNSDFERGNTQISICGGIWDGNNTGKFNTKNPDLFAPDAWSGTVLNFFNVANLVLEDFVIANSVVYYARFGKINNFVIHNIGFQSDFPGFNQDGLHFSGYCRNGLIENVSALTKGQTNDDMLALNADDSMERLENRGLLRGPIENLTFRNVFAEDCYTAIRMLSVTAPIRNIRFENIRCGCRNYAINMDAARYCRTPLFDAKDYPKGVGDISNIVIDGMEVWKTSERDVPLIVNETNSENIIVRNFRRVMERDKCPEVPTIVTQNTIPLATSFRNELFQ
;
A
#
# COMPACT_ATOMS: atom_id res chain seq x y z
N MET A 1 2.30 22.34 21.68
CA MET A 1 3.01 21.75 22.85
C MET A 1 3.49 20.38 22.44
N SER A 2 4.66 19.99 22.93
CA SER A 2 5.19 18.62 22.75
C SER A 2 5.00 17.84 24.06
N VAL A 3 4.74 16.54 23.96
CA VAL A 3 4.69 15.61 25.10
C VAL A 3 5.46 14.35 24.76
N ASN A 4 6.05 13.74 25.76
CA ASN A 4 6.79 12.50 25.61
C ASN A 4 5.96 11.32 26.15
N VAL A 5 5.87 10.22 25.43
CA VAL A 5 5.09 9.05 25.85
C VAL A 5 5.54 8.48 27.20
N LYS A 6 6.81 8.70 27.58
CA LYS A 6 7.36 8.30 28.89
C LYS A 6 6.69 9.04 30.05
N ASP A 7 6.27 10.30 29.83
CA ASP A 7 5.56 11.10 30.86
C ASP A 7 4.15 10.55 31.15
N PHE A 8 3.62 9.72 30.24
CA PHE A 8 2.34 9.02 30.40
C PHE A 8 2.48 7.57 30.86
N GLY A 9 3.71 7.14 31.15
CA GLY A 9 4.01 5.83 31.70
C GLY A 9 4.44 4.77 30.69
N ALA A 10 4.76 5.14 29.44
CA ALA A 10 5.35 4.20 28.49
C ALA A 10 6.74 3.73 28.97
N ILE A 11 6.97 2.42 28.94
CA ILE A 11 8.22 1.81 29.41
C ILE A 11 9.19 1.61 28.25
N GLY A 12 8.72 1.02 27.15
CA GLY A 12 9.54 0.75 25.95
C GLY A 12 10.60 -0.33 26.19
N ASP A 13 10.32 -1.32 27.04
CA ASP A 13 11.20 -2.44 27.37
C ASP A 13 10.96 -3.69 26.50
N GLY A 14 9.95 -3.64 25.62
CA GLY A 14 9.54 -4.75 24.78
C GLY A 14 8.66 -5.79 25.46
N ILE A 15 8.31 -5.62 26.73
CA ILE A 15 7.56 -6.57 27.55
C ILE A 15 6.23 -5.99 28.01
N ALA A 16 6.28 -4.79 28.60
CA ALA A 16 5.09 -4.10 29.07
C ALA A 16 4.15 -3.74 27.92
N ASP A 17 2.85 -3.66 28.20
CA ASP A 17 1.89 -3.08 27.26
C ASP A 17 1.96 -1.55 27.33
N ASP A 18 2.55 -0.96 26.32
CA ASP A 18 2.71 0.49 26.18
C ASP A 18 1.50 1.17 25.51
N SER A 19 0.52 0.40 25.01
CA SER A 19 -0.65 0.96 24.29
C SER A 19 -1.39 2.01 25.10
N PRO A 20 -1.74 1.79 26.40
CA PRO A 20 -2.49 2.77 27.16
C PRO A 20 -1.72 4.07 27.40
N ALA A 21 -0.41 3.98 27.59
CA ALA A 21 0.44 5.15 27.83
C ALA A 21 0.59 5.99 26.56
N ILE A 22 0.88 5.33 25.44
CA ILE A 22 1.00 6.00 24.14
C ILE A 22 -0.34 6.60 23.72
N GLN A 23 -1.45 5.86 23.90
CA GLN A 23 -2.77 6.40 23.56
C GLN A 23 -3.13 7.63 24.40
N LYS A 24 -2.80 7.63 25.71
CA LYS A 24 -3.01 8.82 26.57
C LYS A 24 -2.21 10.03 26.07
N ALA A 25 -0.99 9.81 25.59
CA ALA A 25 -0.19 10.88 25.01
C ALA A 25 -0.83 11.41 23.72
N LEU A 26 -1.33 10.52 22.84
CA LEU A 26 -2.05 10.88 21.62
C LEU A 26 -3.37 11.63 21.91
N ASP A 27 -4.05 11.29 23.01
CA ASP A 27 -5.31 11.90 23.42
C ASP A 27 -5.12 13.18 24.25
N SER A 28 -3.89 13.58 24.57
CA SER A 28 -3.59 14.74 25.41
C SER A 28 -3.96 16.09 24.77
N GLY A 29 -4.25 16.12 23.47
CA GLY A 29 -4.46 17.34 22.71
C GLY A 29 -3.15 18.07 22.34
N SER A 30 -2.00 17.47 22.60
CA SER A 30 -0.70 18.01 22.18
C SER A 30 -0.48 17.86 20.67
N THR A 31 0.14 18.85 20.08
CA THR A 31 0.39 18.83 18.62
C THR A 31 1.56 17.94 18.23
N ILE A 32 2.47 17.64 19.15
CA ILE A 32 3.60 16.77 18.95
C ILE A 32 3.63 15.71 20.05
N VAL A 33 3.72 14.44 19.66
CA VAL A 33 3.88 13.29 20.55
C VAL A 33 5.22 12.62 20.23
N GLU A 34 6.15 12.72 21.15
CA GLU A 34 7.49 12.18 21.03
C GLU A 34 7.54 10.75 21.55
N ILE A 35 8.11 9.84 20.72
CA ILE A 35 8.37 8.46 21.08
C ILE A 35 9.90 8.27 21.07
N PRO A 36 10.58 8.36 22.21
CA PRO A 36 12.03 8.19 22.28
C PRO A 36 12.46 6.75 21.98
N GLU A 37 13.75 6.52 21.87
CA GLU A 37 14.32 5.19 21.66
C GLU A 37 13.79 4.18 22.69
N GLY A 38 13.42 2.99 22.22
CA GLY A 38 12.85 1.92 23.02
C GLY A 38 12.11 0.88 22.17
N ASN A 39 11.65 -0.18 22.82
CA ASN A 39 10.83 -1.23 22.20
C ASN A 39 9.42 -1.19 22.80
N TYR A 40 8.49 -0.57 22.13
CA TYR A 40 7.13 -0.34 22.60
C TYR A 40 6.19 -1.44 22.11
N ARG A 41 5.74 -2.29 23.01
CA ARG A 41 4.83 -3.38 22.72
C ARG A 41 3.39 -2.87 22.73
N ILE A 42 2.68 -3.07 21.62
CA ILE A 42 1.31 -2.59 21.41
C ILE A 42 0.35 -3.77 21.40
N VAL A 43 -0.60 -3.75 22.32
CA VAL A 43 -1.67 -4.75 22.44
C VAL A 43 -2.98 -4.24 21.87
N THR A 44 -3.23 -2.94 21.97
CA THR A 44 -4.45 -2.29 21.45
C THR A 44 -4.08 -1.32 20.33
N THR A 45 -4.78 -1.38 19.20
CA THR A 45 -4.60 -0.45 18.08
C THR A 45 -4.52 1.00 18.54
N LEU A 46 -3.44 1.68 18.14
CA LEU A 46 -3.25 3.11 18.39
C LEU A 46 -4.08 3.95 17.43
N LYS A 47 -4.70 5.01 17.92
CA LYS A 47 -5.56 5.92 17.16
C LYS A 47 -5.04 7.34 17.22
N VAL A 48 -4.79 7.94 16.05
CA VAL A 48 -4.26 9.30 15.95
C VAL A 48 -5.37 10.26 15.58
N SER A 49 -5.51 11.33 16.35
CA SER A 49 -6.48 12.39 16.12
C SER A 49 -5.94 13.48 15.18
N SER A 50 -6.82 14.35 14.70
CA SER A 50 -6.45 15.50 13.87
C SER A 50 -5.45 16.41 14.58
N PHE A 51 -4.60 17.08 13.80
CA PHE A 51 -3.59 18.05 14.26
C PHE A 51 -2.49 17.45 15.13
N THR A 52 -2.22 16.15 14.96
CA THR A 52 -1.21 15.42 15.72
C THR A 52 -0.03 15.05 14.82
N ARG A 53 1.18 15.38 15.29
CA ARG A 53 2.44 14.88 14.74
C ARG A 53 3.06 13.89 15.73
N ILE A 54 3.33 12.69 15.28
CA ILE A 54 4.15 11.71 16.00
C ILE A 54 5.59 11.87 15.55
N GLU A 55 6.52 12.04 16.49
CA GLU A 55 7.95 12.06 16.26
C GLU A 55 8.61 10.90 17.00
N ALA A 56 8.85 9.82 16.30
CA ALA A 56 9.52 8.65 16.85
C ALA A 56 11.04 8.71 16.58
N ALA A 57 11.83 8.41 17.57
CA ALA A 57 13.28 8.26 17.37
C ALA A 57 13.55 7.18 16.31
N LYS A 58 14.60 7.35 15.51
CA LYS A 58 14.92 6.42 14.40
C LYS A 58 14.94 4.95 14.83
N ASN A 59 15.41 4.68 16.04
CA ASN A 59 15.53 3.33 16.61
C ASN A 59 14.37 2.97 17.56
N ALA A 60 13.33 3.81 17.67
CA ALA A 60 12.12 3.44 18.39
C ALA A 60 11.37 2.36 17.62
N ARG A 61 11.21 1.19 18.21
CA ARG A 61 10.41 0.10 17.65
C ARG A 61 9.04 0.06 18.29
N ILE A 62 8.01 0.33 17.52
CA ILE A 62 6.60 0.28 17.92
C ILE A 62 6.01 -0.98 17.26
N PHE A 63 5.72 -2.01 18.07
CA PHE A 63 5.42 -3.31 17.49
C PHE A 63 4.16 -3.95 18.07
N SER A 64 3.41 -4.65 17.19
CA SER A 64 2.25 -5.44 17.59
C SER A 64 2.66 -6.55 18.58
N CYS A 65 1.79 -6.86 19.53
CA CYS A 65 2.02 -7.97 20.48
C CYS A 65 2.19 -9.33 19.78
N GLY A 66 1.86 -9.42 18.48
CA GLY A 66 2.12 -10.61 17.68
C GLY A 66 1.25 -11.82 17.98
N ASP A 67 0.26 -11.69 18.85
CA ASP A 67 -0.66 -12.74 19.22
C ASP A 67 -2.09 -12.28 18.91
N THR A 68 -2.65 -12.81 17.83
CA THR A 68 -3.95 -12.39 17.32
C THR A 68 -5.09 -12.45 18.32
N PRO A 69 -5.19 -13.45 19.23
CA PRO A 69 -6.21 -13.46 20.26
C PRO A 69 -6.01 -12.38 21.33
N LYS A 70 -4.80 -11.87 21.47
CA LYS A 70 -4.45 -10.87 22.50
C LYS A 70 -4.41 -9.45 21.94
N HIS A 71 -4.19 -9.30 20.63
CA HIS A 71 -4.22 -7.98 20.02
C HIS A 71 -5.66 -7.47 19.92
N GLN A 72 -5.92 -6.33 20.54
CA GLN A 72 -7.21 -5.69 20.51
C GLN A 72 -7.26 -4.64 19.39
N GLY A 73 -8.10 -4.87 18.43
CA GLY A 73 -8.21 -4.09 17.21
C GLY A 73 -7.57 -4.78 16.02
N ASP A 74 -7.66 -4.14 14.88
CA ASP A 74 -7.34 -4.73 13.58
C ASP A 74 -5.93 -4.36 13.06
N LEU A 75 -5.37 -3.29 13.58
CA LEU A 75 -4.23 -2.57 13.02
C LEU A 75 -3.26 -2.20 14.14
N LEU A 76 -2.00 -1.91 13.77
CA LEU A 76 -1.07 -1.34 14.74
C LEU A 76 -1.39 0.15 14.99
N LEU A 77 -1.55 0.92 13.91
CA LEU A 77 -1.85 2.34 13.98
C LEU A 77 -2.87 2.75 12.92
N THR A 78 -3.82 3.60 13.31
CA THR A 78 -4.83 4.18 12.42
C THR A 78 -5.24 5.59 12.86
N ASN A 79 -6.01 6.30 12.03
CA ASN A 79 -6.65 7.54 12.48
C ASN A 79 -7.90 7.28 13.33
N SER A 80 -8.29 8.26 14.14
CA SER A 80 -9.29 8.08 15.19
C SER A 80 -10.75 8.11 14.71
N ASP A 81 -11.04 8.77 13.59
CA ASP A 81 -12.42 9.00 13.13
C ASP A 81 -12.55 8.68 11.62
N PHE A 82 -13.10 7.54 11.29
CA PHE A 82 -13.34 7.13 9.91
C PHE A 82 -14.59 7.80 9.30
N GLU A 83 -15.55 8.13 10.13
CA GLU A 83 -16.84 8.66 9.68
C GLU A 83 -16.72 10.15 9.30
N ARG A 84 -16.30 11.00 10.23
CA ARG A 84 -16.12 12.45 10.01
C ARG A 84 -14.81 12.75 9.31
N GLY A 85 -13.83 11.87 9.49
CA GLY A 85 -12.49 12.02 8.99
C GLY A 85 -11.57 12.80 9.93
N ASN A 86 -10.30 12.74 9.62
CA ASN A 86 -9.26 13.48 10.33
C ASN A 86 -8.51 14.40 9.36
N THR A 87 -7.79 15.36 9.92
CA THR A 87 -6.95 16.25 9.12
C THR A 87 -5.63 16.57 9.82
N GLN A 88 -4.60 16.89 9.01
CA GLN A 88 -3.29 17.28 9.54
C GLN A 88 -2.70 16.25 10.51
N ILE A 89 -2.57 15.02 10.04
CA ILE A 89 -1.84 13.97 10.72
C ILE A 89 -0.45 13.86 10.10
N SER A 90 0.59 13.81 10.94
CA SER A 90 1.96 13.60 10.51
C SER A 90 2.63 12.52 11.35
N ILE A 91 3.37 11.62 10.71
CA ILE A 91 4.17 10.58 11.37
C ILE A 91 5.57 10.63 10.82
N CYS A 92 6.55 10.81 11.71
CA CYS A 92 7.96 10.87 11.38
C CYS A 92 8.76 9.88 12.23
N GLY A 93 9.63 9.12 11.60
CA GLY A 93 10.59 8.25 12.26
C GLY A 93 10.03 6.93 12.80
N GLY A 94 10.93 6.17 13.42
CA GLY A 94 10.63 4.89 14.07
C GLY A 94 10.62 3.68 13.13
N ILE A 95 10.38 2.54 13.74
CA ILE A 95 10.14 1.25 13.09
C ILE A 95 8.75 0.77 13.52
N TRP A 96 7.82 0.79 12.59
CA TRP A 96 6.44 0.34 12.79
C TRP A 96 6.34 -1.12 12.41
N ASP A 97 6.24 -2.01 13.37
CA ASP A 97 6.49 -3.43 13.20
C ASP A 97 5.24 -4.28 13.48
N GLY A 98 4.73 -4.96 12.46
CA GLY A 98 3.62 -5.91 12.57
C GLY A 98 3.97 -7.17 13.36
N ASN A 99 5.28 -7.37 13.66
CA ASN A 99 5.79 -8.49 14.44
C ASN A 99 5.39 -9.87 13.89
N ASN A 100 5.29 -9.98 12.58
CA ASN A 100 5.08 -11.27 11.92
C ASN A 100 6.33 -12.13 12.10
N THR A 101 6.19 -13.22 12.82
CA THR A 101 7.25 -14.20 13.08
C THR A 101 7.01 -15.52 12.35
N GLY A 102 6.18 -15.51 11.30
CA GLY A 102 5.78 -16.69 10.55
C GLY A 102 4.74 -17.58 11.28
N LYS A 103 4.25 -17.16 12.44
CA LYS A 103 3.25 -17.90 13.23
C LYS A 103 1.80 -17.57 12.88
N PHE A 104 1.59 -16.50 12.13
CA PHE A 104 0.25 -16.07 11.79
C PHE A 104 -0.33 -16.89 10.65
N ASN A 105 -1.58 -17.29 10.81
CA ASN A 105 -2.30 -17.98 9.77
C ASN A 105 -2.77 -16.98 8.71
N THR A 106 -1.95 -16.81 7.67
CA THR A 106 -2.27 -15.99 6.50
C THR A 106 -3.31 -16.66 5.57
N LYS A 107 -3.83 -17.83 5.95
CA LYS A 107 -4.86 -18.53 5.16
C LYS A 107 -6.28 -18.03 5.40
N ASN A 108 -6.46 -16.94 6.15
CA ASN A 108 -7.78 -16.35 6.21
C ASN A 108 -8.11 -15.77 4.82
N PRO A 109 -9.02 -16.42 4.06
CA PRO A 109 -9.32 -15.99 2.69
C PRO A 109 -10.12 -14.67 2.68
N ASP A 110 -10.72 -14.29 3.81
CA ASP A 110 -11.46 -13.04 3.95
C ASP A 110 -10.72 -12.08 4.89
N LEU A 111 -9.66 -11.49 4.36
CA LEU A 111 -8.90 -10.44 5.03
C LEU A 111 -9.74 -9.21 5.37
N PHE A 112 -10.93 -9.14 4.81
CA PHE A 112 -11.84 -8.02 4.94
C PHE A 112 -13.02 -8.32 5.85
N ALA A 113 -13.05 -9.51 6.47
CA ALA A 113 -14.10 -9.82 7.44
C ALA A 113 -14.09 -8.82 8.61
N PRO A 114 -15.23 -8.22 8.97
CA PRO A 114 -15.29 -7.11 9.93
C PRO A 114 -14.63 -7.41 11.28
N ASP A 115 -14.69 -8.63 11.73
CA ASP A 115 -14.20 -9.07 13.04
C ASP A 115 -12.84 -9.79 12.99
N ALA A 116 -12.26 -9.99 11.78
CA ALA A 116 -10.98 -10.63 11.65
C ALA A 116 -9.82 -9.64 11.76
N TRP A 117 -8.78 -10.02 12.47
CA TRP A 117 -7.54 -9.27 12.50
C TRP A 117 -6.82 -9.35 11.14
N SER A 118 -6.58 -8.23 10.51
CA SER A 118 -5.95 -8.21 9.17
C SER A 118 -4.43 -8.31 9.22
N GLY A 119 -3.82 -7.86 10.31
CA GLY A 119 -2.37 -7.76 10.42
C GLY A 119 -1.74 -6.65 9.56
N THR A 120 -2.53 -5.72 9.11
CA THR A 120 -2.08 -4.48 8.48
C THR A 120 -1.37 -3.60 9.53
N VAL A 121 -0.22 -3.04 9.17
CA VAL A 121 0.54 -2.22 10.12
C VAL A 121 -0.05 -0.83 10.24
N LEU A 122 -0.13 -0.10 9.13
CA LEU A 122 -0.70 1.25 9.10
C LEU A 122 -1.98 1.28 8.27
N ASN A 123 -3.00 1.98 8.74
CA ASN A 123 -4.22 2.23 7.97
C ASN A 123 -4.73 3.64 8.16
N PHE A 124 -4.95 4.37 7.07
CA PHE A 124 -5.52 5.71 7.10
C PHE A 124 -6.74 5.77 6.20
N PHE A 125 -7.87 6.12 6.79
CA PHE A 125 -9.12 6.24 6.08
C PHE A 125 -9.80 7.57 6.35
N ASN A 126 -10.23 8.27 5.28
CA ASN A 126 -10.89 9.57 5.39
C ASN A 126 -10.00 10.63 6.09
N VAL A 127 -8.77 10.80 5.56
CA VAL A 127 -7.80 11.76 6.11
C VAL A 127 -7.41 12.78 5.06
N ALA A 128 -7.43 14.06 5.44
CA ALA A 128 -6.89 15.16 4.66
C ALA A 128 -5.56 15.66 5.24
N ASN A 129 -4.61 16.04 4.39
CA ASN A 129 -3.30 16.54 4.79
C ASN A 129 -2.52 15.55 5.66
N LEU A 130 -2.29 14.36 5.11
CA LEU A 130 -1.50 13.29 5.74
C LEU A 130 -0.03 13.41 5.33
N VAL A 131 0.90 13.32 6.29
CA VAL A 131 2.34 13.25 6.03
C VAL A 131 2.91 12.02 6.71
N LEU A 132 3.57 11.14 5.95
CA LEU A 132 4.27 9.96 6.43
C LEU A 132 5.72 10.04 5.97
N GLU A 133 6.69 10.06 6.91
CA GLU A 133 8.06 10.37 6.55
C GLU A 133 9.11 9.66 7.42
N ASP A 134 10.22 9.25 6.77
CA ASP A 134 11.47 8.85 7.41
C ASP A 134 11.36 7.62 8.33
N PHE A 135 10.61 6.59 7.96
CA PHE A 135 10.46 5.39 8.81
C PHE A 135 10.47 4.07 8.04
N VAL A 136 10.59 3.00 8.79
CA VAL A 136 10.47 1.63 8.30
C VAL A 136 9.16 1.02 8.77
N ILE A 137 8.46 0.34 7.85
CA ILE A 137 7.36 -0.55 8.18
C ILE A 137 7.89 -1.99 8.09
N ALA A 138 7.81 -2.73 9.19
CA ALA A 138 8.44 -4.03 9.29
C ALA A 138 7.42 -5.15 9.55
N ASN A 139 7.77 -6.34 9.08
CA ASN A 139 7.13 -7.61 9.43
C ASN A 139 5.60 -7.56 9.42
N SER A 140 5.02 -7.01 8.37
CA SER A 140 3.57 -7.02 8.20
C SER A 140 3.07 -8.45 8.01
N VAL A 141 1.85 -8.75 8.42
CA VAL A 141 1.20 -10.04 8.11
C VAL A 141 0.54 -9.96 6.73
N VAL A 142 -0.09 -8.83 6.44
CA VAL A 142 -0.68 -8.51 5.13
C VAL A 142 -0.17 -7.15 4.65
N TYR A 143 -0.98 -6.15 4.43
CA TYR A 143 -0.54 -4.84 3.96
C TYR A 143 0.44 -4.15 4.91
N TYR A 144 1.49 -3.55 4.38
CA TYR A 144 2.35 -2.66 5.15
C TYR A 144 1.62 -1.36 5.49
N ALA A 145 1.05 -0.70 4.48
CA ALA A 145 0.20 0.47 4.69
C ALA A 145 -0.98 0.48 3.73
N ARG A 146 -2.15 0.81 4.25
CA ARG A 146 -3.41 0.85 3.51
C ARG A 146 -4.06 2.22 3.63
N PHE A 147 -4.57 2.73 2.51
CA PHE A 147 -5.14 4.05 2.40
C PHE A 147 -6.50 4.02 1.70
N GLY A 148 -7.47 4.75 2.22
CA GLY A 148 -8.75 4.97 1.58
C GLY A 148 -9.25 6.39 1.82
N LYS A 149 -9.81 7.04 0.81
CA LYS A 149 -10.39 8.38 0.93
C LYS A 149 -9.42 9.40 1.54
N ILE A 150 -8.14 9.33 1.16
CA ILE A 150 -7.14 10.32 1.60
C ILE A 150 -6.95 11.41 0.55
N ASN A 151 -6.73 12.64 0.99
CA ASN A 151 -6.57 13.79 0.12
C ASN A 151 -5.49 14.74 0.61
N ASN A 152 -4.67 15.25 -0.32
CA ASN A 152 -3.51 16.08 -0.02
C ASN A 152 -2.53 15.38 0.92
N PHE A 153 -1.71 14.50 0.38
CA PHE A 153 -0.82 13.72 1.22
C PHE A 153 0.59 13.62 0.63
N VAL A 154 1.54 13.43 1.53
CA VAL A 154 2.94 13.17 1.20
C VAL A 154 3.40 11.93 1.95
N ILE A 155 4.01 11.01 1.22
CA ILE A 155 4.64 9.80 1.75
C ILE A 155 6.07 9.77 1.21
N HIS A 156 7.07 9.89 2.08
CA HIS A 156 8.44 9.87 1.59
C HIS A 156 9.42 9.18 2.52
N ASN A 157 10.50 8.64 1.96
CA ASN A 157 11.56 7.92 2.66
C ASN A 157 11.02 6.75 3.50
N ILE A 158 10.21 5.89 2.87
CA ILE A 158 9.61 4.72 3.52
C ILE A 158 10.35 3.45 3.08
N GLY A 159 10.72 2.63 4.05
CA GLY A 159 11.28 1.31 3.82
C GLY A 159 10.34 0.18 4.22
N PHE A 160 10.28 -0.89 3.42
CA PHE A 160 9.58 -2.13 3.78
C PHE A 160 10.57 -3.23 4.11
N GLN A 161 10.40 -3.88 5.24
CA GLN A 161 11.27 -4.95 5.69
C GLN A 161 10.45 -6.11 6.24
N SER A 162 10.73 -7.35 5.81
CA SER A 162 10.17 -8.55 6.45
C SER A 162 10.96 -9.78 6.07
N ASP A 163 11.22 -10.64 7.04
CA ASP A 163 11.87 -11.93 6.85
C ASP A 163 10.85 -13.05 6.57
N PHE A 164 9.56 -12.77 6.77
CA PHE A 164 8.49 -13.74 6.62
C PHE A 164 7.54 -13.33 5.49
N PRO A 165 7.59 -14.03 4.33
CA PRO A 165 6.64 -13.76 3.26
C PRO A 165 5.24 -14.23 3.66
N GLY A 166 4.26 -13.36 3.45
CA GLY A 166 2.84 -13.64 3.63
C GLY A 166 2.05 -13.31 2.37
N PHE A 167 0.85 -13.82 2.25
CA PHE A 167 -0.06 -13.41 1.17
C PHE A 167 -0.53 -11.97 1.40
N ASN A 168 -0.75 -11.24 0.32
CA ASN A 168 -1.22 -9.85 0.33
C ASN A 168 -0.32 -8.89 1.15
N GLN A 169 0.99 -9.10 1.13
CA GLN A 169 1.95 -8.15 1.71
C GLN A 169 2.23 -7.01 0.71
N ASP A 170 1.20 -6.22 0.42
CA ASP A 170 1.34 -5.02 -0.38
C ASP A 170 2.16 -3.96 0.36
N GLY A 171 2.97 -3.21 -0.35
CA GLY A 171 3.68 -2.08 0.21
C GLY A 171 2.73 -0.93 0.56
N LEU A 172 2.43 -0.09 -0.41
CA LEU A 172 1.44 0.98 -0.29
C LEU A 172 0.17 0.60 -1.07
N HIS A 173 -0.90 0.35 -0.36
CA HIS A 173 -2.19 -0.03 -0.93
C HIS A 173 -3.16 1.14 -0.87
N PHE A 174 -3.50 1.70 -2.04
CA PHE A 174 -4.46 2.78 -2.19
C PHE A 174 -5.79 2.23 -2.68
N SER A 175 -6.86 2.49 -1.95
CA SER A 175 -8.23 2.22 -2.37
C SER A 175 -8.96 3.50 -2.80
N GLY A 176 -10.25 3.42 -3.05
CA GLY A 176 -11.01 4.51 -3.63
C GLY A 176 -10.94 5.86 -2.92
N TYR A 177 -11.10 6.92 -3.69
CA TYR A 177 -11.08 8.33 -3.30
C TYR A 177 -9.74 8.84 -2.76
N CYS A 178 -8.62 8.15 -3.07
CA CYS A 178 -7.28 8.66 -2.81
C CYS A 178 -6.89 9.66 -3.90
N ARG A 179 -6.47 10.87 -3.53
CA ARG A 179 -6.18 11.94 -4.50
C ARG A 179 -5.18 12.97 -4.00
N ASN A 180 -4.51 13.62 -4.95
CA ASN A 180 -3.57 14.72 -4.70
C ASN A 180 -2.43 14.28 -3.77
N GLY A 181 -1.68 13.26 -4.19
CA GLY A 181 -0.62 12.66 -3.40
C GLY A 181 0.74 12.69 -4.07
N LEU A 182 1.79 12.91 -3.27
CA LEU A 182 3.17 12.71 -3.65
C LEU A 182 3.76 11.55 -2.82
N ILE A 183 4.28 10.56 -3.51
CA ILE A 183 4.92 9.40 -2.92
C ILE A 183 6.34 9.31 -3.49
N GLU A 184 7.36 9.43 -2.65
CA GLU A 184 8.73 9.40 -3.13
C GLU A 184 9.70 8.69 -2.19
N ASN A 185 10.79 8.14 -2.77
CA ASN A 185 11.84 7.42 -2.05
C ASN A 185 11.29 6.24 -1.24
N VAL A 186 10.61 5.32 -1.92
CA VAL A 186 10.03 4.12 -1.32
C VAL A 186 10.84 2.90 -1.72
N SER A 187 11.26 2.09 -0.75
CA SER A 187 12.14 0.97 -1.01
C SER A 187 11.75 -0.29 -0.25
N ALA A 188 11.78 -1.42 -0.94
CA ALA A 188 11.80 -2.72 -0.27
C ALA A 188 13.23 -3.01 0.19
N LEU A 189 13.46 -3.08 1.49
CA LEU A 189 14.78 -3.23 2.10
C LEU A 189 15.24 -4.69 2.18
N THR A 190 14.28 -5.62 2.20
CA THR A 190 14.55 -7.06 2.21
C THR A 190 14.24 -7.65 0.84
N LYS A 191 15.14 -8.47 0.33
CA LYS A 191 14.91 -9.24 -0.89
C LYS A 191 13.69 -10.16 -0.73
N GLY A 192 12.83 -10.23 -1.75
CA GLY A 192 11.56 -10.95 -1.70
C GLY A 192 10.40 -10.12 -1.15
N GLN A 193 10.65 -8.85 -0.83
CA GLN A 193 9.63 -7.91 -0.42
C GLN A 193 9.46 -6.79 -1.50
N THR A 194 8.25 -6.33 -1.72
CA THR A 194 7.02 -6.79 -1.07
C THR A 194 6.58 -8.15 -1.63
N ASN A 195 5.86 -8.95 -0.85
CA ASN A 195 5.44 -10.28 -1.33
C ASN A 195 4.05 -10.26 -1.99
N ASP A 196 3.51 -9.11 -2.23
CA ASP A 196 2.44 -8.78 -3.18
C ASP A 196 2.79 -7.46 -3.87
N ASP A 197 1.83 -6.63 -4.24
CA ASP A 197 2.06 -5.42 -5.01
C ASP A 197 2.87 -4.38 -4.21
N MET A 198 3.96 -3.87 -4.78
CA MET A 198 4.76 -2.81 -4.15
C MET A 198 3.95 -1.51 -4.03
N LEU A 199 3.28 -1.16 -5.13
CA LEU A 199 2.34 -0.05 -5.24
C LEU A 199 1.02 -0.58 -5.80
N ALA A 200 -0.01 -0.64 -4.98
CA ALA A 200 -1.34 -1.08 -5.38
C ALA A 200 -2.30 0.12 -5.47
N LEU A 201 -2.85 0.39 -6.64
CA LEU A 201 -3.91 1.36 -6.88
C LEU A 201 -5.18 0.58 -7.20
N ASN A 202 -5.96 0.24 -6.19
CA ASN A 202 -7.14 -0.61 -6.30
C ASN A 202 -8.41 0.22 -6.15
N ALA A 203 -8.89 0.81 -7.26
CA ALA A 203 -10.09 1.64 -7.28
C ALA A 203 -11.37 0.82 -7.05
N ASP A 204 -11.34 -0.45 -7.41
CA ASP A 204 -12.44 -1.41 -7.30
C ASP A 204 -12.00 -2.71 -6.61
N ASP A 205 -11.63 -2.63 -5.36
CA ASP A 205 -11.13 -3.80 -4.62
C ASP A 205 -12.22 -4.87 -4.36
N SER A 206 -13.48 -4.47 -4.44
CA SER A 206 -14.62 -5.39 -4.43
C SER A 206 -15.85 -4.79 -5.12
N MET A 207 -16.49 -5.55 -6.01
CA MET A 207 -17.82 -5.21 -6.57
C MET A 207 -18.96 -5.46 -5.58
N GLU A 208 -18.76 -6.34 -4.62
CA GLU A 208 -19.77 -6.76 -3.66
C GLU A 208 -19.97 -5.75 -2.52
N ARG A 209 -18.97 -4.92 -2.29
CA ARG A 209 -18.91 -3.99 -1.15
C ARG A 209 -18.47 -2.61 -1.62
N LEU A 210 -19.12 -1.58 -1.11
CA LEU A 210 -18.68 -0.20 -1.33
C LEU A 210 -17.53 0.18 -0.40
N GLU A 211 -17.52 -0.39 0.79
CA GLU A 211 -16.54 -0.11 1.84
C GLU A 211 -16.26 -1.37 2.66
N ASN A 212 -15.01 -1.53 3.05
CA ASN A 212 -14.60 -2.58 3.97
C ASN A 212 -13.30 -2.19 4.68
N ARG A 213 -13.35 -1.94 5.99
CA ARG A 213 -12.19 -1.63 6.85
C ARG A 213 -11.21 -0.61 6.25
N GLY A 214 -11.73 0.47 5.67
CA GLY A 214 -10.92 1.48 5.02
C GLY A 214 -10.56 1.17 3.56
N LEU A 215 -11.18 0.18 2.97
CA LEU A 215 -11.20 -0.03 1.52
C LEU A 215 -12.54 0.47 0.97
N LEU A 216 -12.48 1.32 -0.03
CA LEU A 216 -13.66 1.95 -0.61
C LEU A 216 -13.55 1.93 -2.13
N ARG A 217 -14.63 1.54 -2.81
CA ARG A 217 -14.70 1.62 -4.26
C ARG A 217 -14.93 3.06 -4.71
N GLY A 218 -14.02 3.58 -5.51
CA GLY A 218 -14.10 4.95 -6.03
C GLY A 218 -12.83 5.38 -6.77
N PRO A 219 -12.81 6.60 -7.31
CA PRO A 219 -11.70 7.10 -8.11
C PRO A 219 -10.39 7.20 -7.31
N ILE A 220 -9.26 6.96 -8.03
CA ILE A 220 -7.91 7.28 -7.57
C ILE A 220 -7.32 8.26 -8.59
N GLU A 221 -6.92 9.45 -8.13
CA GLU A 221 -6.60 10.55 -9.03
C GLU A 221 -5.44 11.43 -8.57
N ASN A 222 -4.66 11.94 -9.52
CA ASN A 222 -3.63 12.95 -9.28
C ASN A 222 -2.55 12.49 -8.28
N LEU A 223 -1.97 11.31 -8.51
CA LEU A 223 -0.88 10.79 -7.70
C LEU A 223 0.43 10.80 -8.48
N THR A 224 1.51 11.15 -7.80
CA THR A 224 2.87 11.02 -8.33
C THR A 224 3.68 10.08 -7.44
N PHE A 225 4.27 9.07 -8.07
CA PHE A 225 5.19 8.13 -7.46
C PHE A 225 6.58 8.36 -8.04
N ARG A 226 7.60 8.53 -7.19
CA ARG A 226 8.96 8.84 -7.62
C ARG A 226 10.00 8.09 -6.80
N ASN A 227 11.06 7.62 -7.48
CA ASN A 227 12.17 6.93 -6.83
C ASN A 227 11.71 5.69 -6.03
N VAL A 228 11.15 4.72 -6.71
CA VAL A 228 10.70 3.45 -6.08
C VAL A 228 11.67 2.34 -6.41
N PHE A 229 12.10 1.62 -5.39
CA PHE A 229 13.08 0.56 -5.55
C PHE A 229 12.66 -0.74 -4.86
N ALA A 230 12.81 -1.85 -5.59
CA ALA A 230 12.75 -3.21 -5.02
C ALA A 230 13.73 -4.13 -5.76
N GLU A 231 14.54 -4.89 -5.03
CA GLU A 231 15.42 -5.89 -5.63
C GLU A 231 14.64 -7.08 -6.20
N ASP A 232 13.55 -7.46 -5.54
CA ASP A 232 12.76 -8.65 -5.86
C ASP A 232 11.37 -8.54 -5.21
N CYS A 233 10.48 -7.71 -5.74
CA CYS A 233 9.07 -7.67 -5.31
C CYS A 233 8.21 -8.68 -6.08
N TYR A 234 6.97 -8.90 -5.64
CA TYR A 234 6.04 -9.73 -6.40
C TYR A 234 5.56 -8.99 -7.66
N THR A 235 4.84 -7.89 -7.51
CA THR A 235 4.46 -6.96 -8.59
C THR A 235 4.91 -5.54 -8.22
N ALA A 236 5.52 -4.80 -9.16
CA ALA A 236 5.96 -3.45 -8.83
C ALA A 236 4.78 -2.46 -8.78
N ILE A 237 3.93 -2.45 -9.78
CA ILE A 237 2.79 -1.54 -9.89
C ILE A 237 1.55 -2.34 -10.29
N ARG A 238 0.50 -2.23 -9.50
CA ARG A 238 -0.83 -2.71 -9.85
C ARG A 238 -1.81 -1.56 -9.94
N MET A 239 -2.59 -1.54 -11.01
CA MET A 239 -3.73 -0.66 -11.19
C MET A 239 -4.97 -1.51 -11.46
N LEU A 240 -5.90 -1.57 -10.50
CA LEU A 240 -7.12 -2.34 -10.58
C LEU A 240 -8.32 -1.41 -10.73
N SER A 241 -8.96 -1.47 -11.89
CA SER A 241 -10.11 -0.64 -12.22
C SER A 241 -11.11 -1.47 -13.02
N VAL A 242 -12.27 -1.72 -12.46
CA VAL A 242 -13.41 -2.36 -13.15
C VAL A 242 -14.45 -1.30 -13.51
N THR A 243 -14.90 -0.54 -12.53
CA THR A 243 -15.94 0.49 -12.68
C THR A 243 -15.49 1.86 -12.21
N ALA A 244 -14.56 1.93 -11.28
CA ALA A 244 -14.07 3.18 -10.74
C ALA A 244 -12.76 3.61 -11.40
N PRO A 245 -12.58 4.92 -11.71
CA PRO A 245 -11.46 5.37 -12.51
C PRO A 245 -10.15 5.46 -11.73
N ILE A 246 -9.04 5.25 -12.46
CA ILE A 246 -7.68 5.59 -12.06
C ILE A 246 -7.15 6.59 -13.08
N ARG A 247 -6.86 7.84 -12.69
CA ARG A 247 -6.53 8.92 -13.63
C ARG A 247 -5.43 9.84 -13.16
N ASN A 248 -4.70 10.39 -14.12
CA ASN A 248 -3.66 11.40 -13.87
C ASN A 248 -2.61 10.89 -12.89
N ILE A 249 -2.07 9.70 -13.16
CA ILE A 249 -1.05 9.07 -12.33
C ILE A 249 0.31 9.18 -13.02
N ARG A 250 1.32 9.50 -12.25
CA ARG A 250 2.67 9.65 -12.73
C ARG A 250 3.63 8.74 -11.93
N PHE A 251 4.39 7.94 -12.64
CA PHE A 251 5.46 7.11 -12.10
C PHE A 251 6.79 7.58 -12.67
N GLU A 252 7.75 7.94 -11.83
CA GLU A 252 9.04 8.47 -12.22
C GLU A 252 10.17 7.71 -11.51
N ASN A 253 11.16 7.28 -12.28
CA ASN A 253 12.33 6.59 -11.75
C ASN A 253 11.97 5.36 -10.88
N ILE A 254 11.40 4.36 -11.52
CA ILE A 254 11.02 3.08 -10.90
C ILE A 254 12.08 2.03 -11.26
N ARG A 255 12.65 1.35 -10.27
CA ARG A 255 13.65 0.32 -10.49
C ARG A 255 13.32 -0.93 -9.69
N CYS A 256 12.79 -1.96 -10.36
CA CYS A 256 12.25 -3.14 -9.68
C CYS A 256 12.58 -4.45 -10.39
N GLY A 257 13.11 -5.40 -9.63
CA GLY A 257 13.03 -6.81 -9.96
C GLY A 257 11.66 -7.36 -9.55
N CYS A 258 11.00 -8.12 -10.44
CA CYS A 258 9.63 -8.55 -10.24
C CYS A 258 9.50 -10.07 -10.42
N ARG A 259 8.89 -10.75 -9.44
CA ARG A 259 8.57 -12.17 -9.58
C ARG A 259 7.38 -12.40 -10.51
N ASN A 260 6.42 -11.46 -10.51
CA ASN A 260 5.21 -11.51 -11.33
C ASN A 260 5.25 -10.42 -12.40
N TYR A 261 4.65 -9.28 -12.18
CA TYR A 261 4.56 -8.19 -13.15
C TYR A 261 5.40 -6.98 -12.72
N ALA A 262 5.92 -6.25 -13.69
CA ALA A 262 6.36 -4.88 -13.46
C ALA A 262 5.18 -3.91 -13.41
N ILE A 263 4.20 -4.11 -14.32
CA ILE A 263 2.95 -3.37 -14.34
C ILE A 263 1.80 -4.33 -14.61
N ASN A 264 0.80 -4.31 -13.76
CA ASN A 264 -0.45 -5.04 -13.95
C ASN A 264 -1.62 -4.04 -13.96
N MET A 265 -2.21 -3.83 -15.14
CA MET A 265 -3.47 -3.09 -15.29
C MET A 265 -4.61 -4.12 -15.40
N ASP A 266 -5.37 -4.27 -14.32
CA ASP A 266 -6.30 -5.38 -14.12
C ASP A 266 -7.75 -4.89 -13.96
N ALA A 267 -8.65 -5.56 -14.66
CA ALA A 267 -10.09 -5.49 -14.47
C ALA A 267 -10.71 -6.90 -14.43
N ALA A 268 -10.06 -7.85 -15.09
CA ALA A 268 -10.58 -9.19 -15.35
C ALA A 268 -10.88 -9.98 -14.07
N ARG A 269 -10.19 -9.69 -12.96
CA ARG A 269 -10.36 -10.38 -11.68
C ARG A 269 -11.81 -10.33 -11.20
N TYR A 270 -12.45 -9.17 -11.28
CA TYR A 270 -13.82 -8.97 -10.80
C TYR A 270 -14.90 -9.32 -11.82
N CYS A 271 -14.53 -9.41 -13.08
CA CYS A 271 -15.46 -9.84 -14.12
C CYS A 271 -15.79 -11.35 -14.04
N ARG A 272 -15.13 -12.07 -13.15
CA ARG A 272 -15.37 -13.50 -12.89
C ARG A 272 -16.33 -13.74 -11.71
N THR A 273 -16.97 -12.70 -11.18
CA THR A 273 -17.95 -12.82 -10.09
C THR A 273 -19.37 -12.93 -10.62
N PRO A 274 -20.29 -13.59 -9.87
CA PRO A 274 -21.71 -13.67 -10.26
C PRO A 274 -22.41 -12.31 -10.36
N LEU A 275 -21.84 -11.26 -9.77
CA LEU A 275 -22.39 -9.91 -9.79
C LEU A 275 -22.03 -9.12 -11.05
N PHE A 276 -21.12 -9.63 -11.87
CA PHE A 276 -20.73 -8.98 -13.10
C PHE A 276 -21.64 -9.39 -14.26
N ASP A 277 -22.34 -8.44 -14.87
CA ASP A 277 -23.03 -8.63 -16.16
C ASP A 277 -22.34 -7.79 -17.24
N ALA A 278 -21.76 -8.44 -18.24
CA ALA A 278 -21.10 -7.78 -19.36
C ALA A 278 -22.02 -6.82 -20.13
N LYS A 279 -23.35 -7.00 -20.05
CA LYS A 279 -24.33 -6.12 -20.70
C LYS A 279 -24.34 -4.71 -20.12
N ASP A 280 -23.98 -4.59 -18.83
CA ASP A 280 -23.88 -3.30 -18.16
C ASP A 280 -22.64 -2.51 -18.61
N TYR A 281 -21.72 -3.19 -19.29
CA TYR A 281 -20.42 -2.63 -19.73
C TYR A 281 -20.24 -2.79 -21.25
N PRO A 282 -21.08 -2.16 -22.10
CA PRO A 282 -21.04 -2.36 -23.56
C PRO A 282 -19.73 -1.86 -24.20
N LYS A 283 -18.98 -1.02 -23.49
CA LYS A 283 -17.64 -0.53 -23.92
C LYS A 283 -16.47 -1.31 -23.29
N GLY A 284 -16.77 -2.40 -22.56
CA GLY A 284 -15.80 -3.12 -21.75
C GLY A 284 -15.67 -2.55 -20.33
N VAL A 285 -14.77 -3.13 -19.55
CA VAL A 285 -14.53 -2.77 -18.14
C VAL A 285 -13.21 -2.05 -17.97
N GLY A 286 -13.17 -1.20 -16.95
CA GLY A 286 -12.01 -0.39 -16.59
C GLY A 286 -12.11 1.05 -17.08
N ASP A 287 -11.42 1.91 -16.34
CA ASP A 287 -11.27 3.34 -16.65
C ASP A 287 -9.92 3.79 -16.12
N ILE A 288 -8.84 3.43 -16.84
CA ILE A 288 -7.48 3.86 -16.53
C ILE A 288 -7.05 4.86 -17.58
N SER A 289 -6.76 6.11 -17.19
CA SER A 289 -6.46 7.16 -18.16
C SER A 289 -5.43 8.17 -17.68
N ASN A 290 -4.71 8.76 -18.64
CA ASN A 290 -3.69 9.76 -18.39
C ASN A 290 -2.60 9.25 -17.43
N ILE A 291 -1.99 8.11 -17.75
CA ILE A 291 -0.90 7.53 -16.98
C ILE A 291 0.42 7.85 -17.67
N VAL A 292 1.37 8.37 -16.94
CA VAL A 292 2.73 8.60 -17.42
C VAL A 292 3.71 7.77 -16.58
N ILE A 293 4.48 6.94 -17.25
CA ILE A 293 5.57 6.17 -16.66
C ILE A 293 6.86 6.65 -17.34
N ASP A 294 7.73 7.31 -16.58
CA ASP A 294 8.94 7.95 -17.07
C ASP A 294 10.18 7.49 -16.30
N GLY A 295 11.06 6.78 -16.96
CA GLY A 295 12.23 6.17 -16.34
C GLY A 295 11.86 4.93 -15.53
N MET A 296 11.78 3.78 -16.21
CA MET A 296 11.50 2.51 -15.57
C MET A 296 12.54 1.46 -15.96
N GLU A 297 13.27 0.94 -14.98
CA GLU A 297 14.16 -0.21 -15.15
C GLU A 297 13.59 -1.43 -14.44
N VAL A 298 13.37 -2.53 -15.18
CA VAL A 298 12.74 -3.73 -14.63
C VAL A 298 13.35 -5.01 -15.17
N TRP A 299 13.26 -6.09 -14.41
CA TRP A 299 13.69 -7.42 -14.77
C TRP A 299 12.87 -8.49 -14.05
N LYS A 300 12.76 -9.68 -14.65
CA LYS A 300 12.17 -10.85 -14.00
C LYS A 300 13.15 -11.43 -12.99
N THR A 301 12.67 -11.74 -11.81
CA THR A 301 13.44 -12.41 -10.75
C THR A 301 13.00 -13.86 -10.51
N SER A 302 12.02 -14.33 -11.26
CA SER A 302 11.52 -15.72 -11.26
C SER A 302 11.39 -16.25 -12.69
N GLU A 303 11.27 -17.56 -12.82
CA GLU A 303 11.01 -18.26 -14.10
C GLU A 303 9.51 -18.34 -14.42
N ARG A 304 8.69 -17.52 -13.77
CA ARG A 304 7.25 -17.52 -14.00
C ARG A 304 6.94 -16.99 -15.39
N ASP A 305 6.24 -17.80 -16.17
CA ASP A 305 5.84 -17.50 -17.55
C ASP A 305 4.65 -16.52 -17.59
N VAL A 306 4.93 -15.27 -17.26
CA VAL A 306 4.00 -14.15 -17.39
C VAL A 306 4.75 -12.92 -17.91
N PRO A 307 4.12 -12.06 -18.72
CA PRO A 307 4.77 -10.86 -19.25
C PRO A 307 5.19 -9.90 -18.15
N LEU A 308 6.09 -8.97 -18.45
CA LEU A 308 6.44 -7.92 -17.50
C LEU A 308 5.31 -6.89 -17.32
N ILE A 309 4.65 -6.55 -18.42
CA ILE A 309 3.54 -5.59 -18.43
C ILE A 309 2.32 -6.28 -19.01
N VAL A 310 1.23 -6.26 -18.29
CA VAL A 310 -0.05 -6.77 -18.76
C VAL A 310 -1.11 -5.68 -18.65
N ASN A 311 -1.93 -5.56 -19.70
CA ASN A 311 -3.10 -4.69 -19.72
C ASN A 311 -4.35 -5.52 -20.00
N GLU A 312 -5.21 -5.64 -19.00
CA GLU A 312 -6.50 -6.36 -19.04
C GLU A 312 -7.68 -5.43 -18.70
N THR A 313 -7.56 -4.15 -19.04
CA THR A 313 -8.55 -3.13 -18.69
C THR A 313 -8.72 -2.12 -19.82
N ASN A 314 -9.84 -1.42 -19.87
CA ASN A 314 -9.95 -0.23 -20.71
C ASN A 314 -8.97 0.83 -20.25
N SER A 315 -8.14 1.29 -21.15
CA SER A 315 -7.14 2.30 -20.87
C SER A 315 -7.00 3.31 -22.00
N GLU A 316 -6.75 4.56 -21.66
CA GLU A 316 -6.59 5.67 -22.59
C GLU A 316 -5.42 6.57 -22.17
N ASN A 317 -4.65 7.02 -23.14
CA ASN A 317 -3.52 7.92 -22.93
C ASN A 317 -2.52 7.38 -21.88
N ILE A 318 -2.01 6.17 -22.14
CA ILE A 318 -0.95 5.55 -21.34
C ILE A 318 0.38 5.82 -22.05
N ILE A 319 1.25 6.58 -21.40
CA ILE A 319 2.57 6.94 -21.94
C ILE A 319 3.63 6.25 -21.11
N VAL A 320 4.46 5.42 -21.78
CA VAL A 320 5.65 4.83 -21.16
C VAL A 320 6.86 5.29 -21.96
N ARG A 321 7.81 5.92 -21.30
CA ARG A 321 9.05 6.39 -21.92
C ARG A 321 10.23 6.18 -20.99
N ASN A 322 11.44 6.16 -21.59
CA ASN A 322 12.65 5.86 -20.84
C ASN A 322 12.56 4.52 -20.11
N PHE A 323 11.98 3.52 -20.78
CA PHE A 323 11.79 2.17 -20.26
C PHE A 323 12.97 1.28 -20.64
N ARG A 324 13.45 0.50 -19.69
CA ARG A 324 14.48 -0.49 -19.90
C ARG A 324 14.13 -1.82 -19.22
N ARG A 325 14.06 -2.89 -20.01
CA ARG A 325 14.12 -4.25 -19.47
C ARG A 325 15.59 -4.64 -19.32
N VAL A 326 16.02 -4.94 -18.10
CA VAL A 326 17.42 -5.23 -17.77
C VAL A 326 17.68 -6.70 -18.03
N MET A 327 17.99 -7.04 -19.30
CA MET A 327 18.11 -8.42 -19.78
C MET A 327 19.20 -9.22 -19.06
N GLU A 328 20.27 -8.57 -18.66
CA GLU A 328 21.39 -9.19 -17.94
C GLU A 328 21.02 -9.68 -16.51
N ARG A 329 19.88 -9.24 -16.01
CA ARG A 329 19.31 -9.63 -14.70
C ARG A 329 18.03 -10.44 -14.84
N ASP A 330 17.50 -10.55 -16.04
CA ASP A 330 16.19 -11.15 -16.31
C ASP A 330 16.29 -12.69 -16.32
N LYS A 331 15.49 -13.35 -15.47
CA LYS A 331 15.46 -14.82 -15.41
C LYS A 331 14.53 -15.48 -16.41
N CYS A 332 13.75 -14.68 -17.14
CA CYS A 332 12.76 -15.18 -18.10
C CYS A 332 12.76 -14.29 -19.36
N PRO A 333 13.91 -14.17 -20.06
CA PRO A 333 14.07 -13.23 -21.18
C PRO A 333 13.15 -13.53 -22.36
N GLU A 334 12.66 -14.76 -22.50
CA GLU A 334 11.77 -15.22 -23.57
C GLU A 334 10.33 -14.76 -23.41
N VAL A 335 9.87 -14.42 -22.20
CA VAL A 335 8.50 -13.93 -22.05
C VAL A 335 8.34 -12.53 -22.64
N PRO A 336 7.17 -12.23 -23.24
CA PRO A 336 6.92 -10.91 -23.78
C PRO A 336 7.08 -9.81 -22.74
N THR A 337 7.62 -8.68 -23.16
CA THR A 337 7.68 -7.51 -22.28
C THR A 337 6.29 -6.97 -22.02
N ILE A 338 5.43 -6.90 -23.04
CA ILE A 338 4.08 -6.35 -22.95
C ILE A 338 3.08 -7.28 -23.60
N VAL A 339 1.97 -7.51 -22.95
CA VAL A 339 0.79 -8.19 -23.49
C VAL A 339 -0.47 -7.41 -23.14
N THR A 340 -1.31 -7.20 -24.14
CA THR A 340 -2.68 -6.76 -23.96
C THR A 340 -3.59 -7.97 -24.14
N GLN A 341 -4.35 -8.32 -23.11
CA GLN A 341 -5.27 -9.46 -23.15
C GLN A 341 -6.70 -8.97 -23.18
N ASN A 342 -7.41 -9.34 -24.21
CA ASN A 342 -8.86 -9.12 -24.30
C ASN A 342 -9.57 -10.36 -23.77
N THR A 343 -9.54 -10.58 -22.48
CA THR A 343 -10.30 -11.68 -21.84
C THR A 343 -11.78 -11.38 -21.70
N ILE A 344 -12.16 -10.13 -21.91
CA ILE A 344 -13.53 -9.60 -21.96
C ILE A 344 -13.55 -8.67 -23.18
N PRO A 345 -14.73 -8.38 -23.81
CA PRO A 345 -14.80 -7.41 -24.90
C PRO A 345 -14.36 -6.02 -24.40
N LEU A 346 -13.10 -5.79 -24.38
CA LEU A 346 -12.48 -4.54 -23.95
C LEU A 346 -12.16 -3.71 -25.20
N ALA A 347 -12.66 -2.48 -25.24
CA ALA A 347 -12.13 -1.49 -26.15
C ALA A 347 -10.81 -0.97 -25.54
N THR A 348 -9.70 -1.58 -25.88
CA THR A 348 -8.39 -1.12 -25.41
C THR A 348 -7.75 -0.22 -26.47
N SER A 349 -7.41 1.00 -26.09
CA SER A 349 -6.52 1.85 -26.86
C SER A 349 -5.17 1.90 -26.15
N PHE A 350 -4.29 0.97 -26.50
CA PHE A 350 -2.89 1.05 -26.14
C PHE A 350 -2.19 1.85 -27.22
N ARG A 351 -1.81 3.08 -26.94
CA ARG A 351 -0.91 3.82 -27.84
C ARG A 351 0.51 3.36 -27.55
N ASN A 352 1.09 2.65 -28.52
CA ASN A 352 2.50 2.28 -28.53
C ASN A 352 3.40 3.52 -28.77
N GLU A 353 3.45 4.44 -27.86
CA GLU A 353 4.59 5.35 -27.73
C GLU A 353 5.67 4.73 -26.83
N LEU A 354 5.59 3.43 -26.72
CA LEU A 354 6.44 2.57 -25.94
C LEU A 354 7.76 2.37 -26.67
N PHE A 355 8.85 2.62 -25.98
CA PHE A 355 10.21 2.32 -26.39
C PHE A 355 10.87 3.34 -27.34
N GLN A 356 11.25 4.46 -26.78
CA GLN A 356 12.42 5.20 -27.27
C GLN A 356 13.62 4.95 -26.37
#